data_af982899ce29b1779923453a107364f4
#
_entry.id   af982899ce29b1779923453a107364f4
#
_cell.length_a   1.000
_cell.length_b   1.000
_cell.length_c   1.000
_cell.angle_alpha   90.00
_cell.angle_beta   90.00
_cell.angle_gamma   90.00
#
_symmetry.space_group_name_H-M   'P 1'
#
loop_
_entity.id
_entity.type
_entity.pdbx_description
1 polymer ?
#
loop_
_entity_poly.entity_id
_entity_poly.type
_entity_poly.pdbx_seq_one_letter_code
_entity_poly.pdbx_strand_id
1 'polypeptide(L)' 'MKTWTSTITYSVFDMGRECETEEEYKEWVKHSFREEHNIELEDREITDIEFEEV' A
#
# COMPACT_ATOMS: atom_id res chain seq x y z
N MET A 1 -9.85 14.39 1.20
CA MET A 1 -9.10 13.20 1.67
C MET A 1 -9.02 12.19 0.54
N LYS A 2 -7.90 11.54 0.41
CA LYS A 2 -7.67 10.56 -0.66
C LYS A 2 -7.61 9.16 -0.06
N THR A 3 -8.38 8.25 -0.60
CA THR A 3 -8.33 6.84 -0.22
C THR A 3 -7.52 6.10 -1.27
N TRP A 4 -6.38 5.58 -0.88
CA TRP A 4 -5.48 4.86 -1.76
C TRP A 4 -5.72 3.36 -1.65
N THR A 5 -5.64 2.67 -2.77
CA THR A 5 -5.77 1.21 -2.81
C THR A 5 -4.69 0.63 -3.71
N SER A 6 -4.30 -0.60 -3.43
CA SER A 6 -3.31 -1.31 -4.24
C SER A 6 -3.41 -2.81 -4.03
N THR A 7 -2.76 -3.54 -4.92
CA THR A 7 -2.63 -5.00 -4.85
C THR A 7 -1.20 -5.35 -4.47
N ILE A 8 -1.03 -6.25 -3.53
CA ILE A 8 0.29 -6.68 -3.07
C ILE A 8 0.61 -8.06 -3.59
N THR A 9 1.79 -8.22 -4.17
CA THR A 9 2.22 -9.47 -4.82
C THR A 9 2.16 -10.69 -3.91
N TYR A 10 2.57 -10.54 -2.66
CA TYR A 10 2.69 -11.68 -1.74
C TYR A 10 1.40 -12.18 -1.14
N SER A 11 0.41 -11.35 -1.01
CA SER A 11 -0.78 -11.70 -0.23
C SER A 11 -2.05 -11.84 -1.03
N VAL A 12 -2.05 -11.44 -2.28
CA VAL A 12 -3.27 -11.38 -3.11
C VAL A 12 -4.37 -10.53 -2.45
N PHE A 13 -3.99 -9.66 -1.52
CA PHE A 13 -4.92 -8.77 -0.84
C PHE A 13 -4.89 -7.39 -1.46
N ASP A 14 -6.07 -6.80 -1.52
CA ASP A 14 -6.16 -5.38 -1.79
C ASP A 14 -5.93 -4.66 -0.46
N MET A 15 -4.97 -3.76 -0.43
CA MET A 15 -4.74 -2.92 0.72
C MET A 15 -5.25 -1.51 0.44
N GLY A 16 -5.75 -0.86 1.46
CA GLY A 16 -6.26 0.48 1.30
C GLY A 16 -6.11 1.32 2.55
N ARG A 17 -5.90 2.61 2.36
CA ARG A 17 -5.80 3.56 3.47
C ARG A 17 -5.98 4.98 2.98
N GLU A 18 -6.47 5.85 3.86
CA GLU A 18 -6.48 7.28 3.61
C GLU A 18 -5.09 7.86 3.82
N CYS A 19 -4.53 8.47 2.78
CA CYS A 19 -3.23 9.12 2.82
C CYS A 19 -3.24 10.38 1.99
N GLU A 20 -2.36 11.31 2.27
CA GLU A 20 -2.24 12.56 1.53
C GLU A 20 -1.49 12.36 0.21
N THR A 21 -0.49 11.50 0.20
CA THR A 21 0.36 11.28 -0.98
C THR A 21 0.59 9.79 -1.22
N GLU A 22 0.98 9.48 -2.46
CA GLU A 22 1.34 8.12 -2.84
C GLU A 22 2.53 7.61 -2.04
N GLU A 23 3.52 8.47 -1.78
CA GLU A 23 4.70 8.10 -1.01
C GLU A 23 4.34 7.67 0.41
N GLU A 24 3.45 8.41 1.06
CA GLU A 24 2.99 8.04 2.39
C GLU A 24 2.28 6.69 2.38
N TYR A 25 1.46 6.46 1.35
CA TYR A 25 0.75 5.21 1.21
C TYR A 25 1.72 4.03 1.04
N LYS A 26 2.70 4.17 0.16
CA LYS A 26 3.71 3.13 -0.07
C LYS A 26 4.50 2.82 1.19
N GLU A 27 4.93 3.85 1.92
CA GLU A 27 5.65 3.67 3.16
C GLU A 27 4.81 2.94 4.20
N TRP A 28 3.53 3.30 4.30
CA TRP A 28 2.62 2.63 5.21
C TRP A 28 2.46 1.15 4.86
N VAL A 29 2.28 0.83 3.58
CA VAL A 29 2.15 -0.56 3.12
C VAL A 29 3.40 -1.36 3.46
N LYS A 30 4.57 -0.82 3.14
CA LYS A 30 5.85 -1.47 3.44
C LYS A 30 6.02 -1.71 4.93
N HIS A 31 5.72 -0.70 5.73
CA HIS A 31 5.84 -0.80 7.18
C HIS A 31 4.88 -1.85 7.75
N SER A 32 3.63 -1.85 7.32
CA SER A 32 2.63 -2.81 7.78
C SER A 32 3.02 -4.25 7.46
N PHE A 33 3.52 -4.48 6.25
CA PHE A 33 3.96 -5.82 5.87
C PHE A 33 5.16 -6.29 6.69
N ARG A 34 6.08 -5.39 6.98
CA ARG A 34 7.24 -5.73 7.80
C ARG A 34 6.84 -6.08 9.23
N GLU A 35 5.90 -5.31 9.80
CA GLU A 35 5.43 -5.54 11.16
C GLU A 35 4.59 -6.81 11.29
N GLU A 36 3.71 -7.07 10.33
CA GLU A 36 2.80 -8.20 10.40
C GLU A 36 3.36 -9.50 9.86
N HIS A 37 4.16 -9.42 8.80
CA HIS A 37 4.63 -10.60 8.07
C HIS A 37 6.14 -10.73 8.00
N ASN A 38 6.87 -9.74 8.52
CA ASN A 38 8.34 -9.68 8.43
C ASN A 38 8.84 -9.74 6.99
N ILE A 39 8.10 -9.09 6.09
CA ILE A 39 8.41 -9.02 4.66
C ILE A 39 8.78 -7.59 4.30
N GLU A 40 9.92 -7.39 3.65
CA GLU A 40 10.30 -6.09 3.12
C GLU A 40 9.83 -6.01 1.67
N LEU A 41 8.85 -5.15 1.43
CA LEU A 41 8.31 -4.94 0.08
C LEU A 41 9.17 -3.96 -0.70
N GLU A 42 9.28 -4.20 -2.00
CA GLU A 42 9.85 -3.24 -2.94
C GLU A 42 8.71 -2.54 -3.67
N ASP A 43 9.00 -1.38 -4.26
CA ASP A 43 7.98 -0.60 -4.98
C ASP A 43 7.29 -1.42 -6.08
N ARG A 44 8.03 -2.27 -6.77
CA ARG A 44 7.49 -3.12 -7.84
C ARG A 44 6.49 -4.15 -7.36
N GLU A 45 6.47 -4.43 -6.07
CA GLU A 45 5.57 -5.42 -5.48
C GLU A 45 4.23 -4.81 -5.04
N ILE A 46 4.15 -3.50 -5.08
CA ILE A 46 2.93 -2.76 -4.81
C ILE A 46 2.40 -2.30 -6.17
N THR A 47 1.37 -2.97 -6.68
CA THR A 47 0.83 -2.74 -8.02
C THR A 47 -0.59 -2.20 -7.98
N ASP A 48 -1.07 -1.74 -9.12
CA ASP A 48 -2.44 -1.22 -9.28
C ASP A 48 -2.78 -0.15 -8.25
N ILE A 49 -1.85 0.78 -8.03
CA ILE A 49 -2.07 1.87 -7.08
C ILE A 49 -3.08 2.86 -7.67
N GLU A 50 -4.18 3.02 -6.98
CA GLU A 50 -5.24 3.94 -7.39
C GLU A 50 -5.68 4.77 -6.18
N PHE A 51 -6.34 5.89 -6.43
CA PHE A 51 -6.92 6.66 -5.36
C PHE A 51 -8.26 7.26 -5.76
N GLU A 52 -9.09 7.47 -4.75
CA GLU A 52 -10.34 8.20 -4.91
C GLU A 52 -10.31 9.37 -3.96
N GLU A 53 -10.72 10.53 -4.44
CA GLU A 53 -10.82 11.72 -3.61
C GLU A 53 -12.29 11.98 -3.27
N VAL A 54 -12.52 12.13 -1.98
CA VAL A 54 -13.87 12.39 -1.46
C VAL A 54 -14.00 13.84 -1.05
#